data_55547c7ee0e0fb1dc248ff1c7b8b397a
#
_entry.id   55547c7ee0e0fb1dc248ff1c7b8b397a
#
_cell.length_a   1.000
_cell.length_b   1.000
_cell.length_c   1.000
_cell.angle_alpha   90.00
_cell.angle_beta   90.00
_cell.angle_gamma   90.00
#
_symmetry.space_group_name_H-M   'P 1'
#
loop_
_entity.id
_entity.type
_entity.pdbx_description
1 polymer ?
#
loop_
_entity_poly.entity_id
_entity_poly.type
_entity_poly.pdbx_seq_one_letter_code
_entity_poly.pdbx_strand_id
1 'polypeptide(L)'
;MVKIVHGSVEKMPFSDDRFDLVTAIETVFFWPDTAKNLNEVYRVTRQGGQFIVINNYGDPSIDWEKKVPCMTRYTAEQICGFMKETGFVDARIAKKGNLFCVAGRK
;
A
#
# COMPACT_ATOMS: atom_id res chain seq x y z
N MET A 1 -2.44 20.36 -11.93
CA MET A 1 -1.21 20.81 -11.25
C MET A 1 -0.72 19.73 -10.30
N VAL A 2 0.57 19.46 -10.32
CA VAL A 2 1.21 18.54 -9.38
C VAL A 2 1.73 19.33 -8.19
N LYS A 3 1.43 18.85 -7.00
CA LYS A 3 1.92 19.43 -5.75
C LYS A 3 2.67 18.36 -4.96
N ILE A 4 3.90 18.64 -4.56
CA ILE A 4 4.71 17.74 -3.74
C ILE A 4 4.63 18.20 -2.29
N VAL A 5 4.22 17.29 -1.41
CA VAL A 5 4.10 17.56 0.03
C VAL A 5 4.94 16.52 0.78
N HIS A 6 5.78 16.97 1.69
CA HIS A 6 6.55 16.10 2.56
C HIS A 6 5.67 15.60 3.70
N GLY A 7 5.72 14.29 3.95
CA GLY A 7 4.93 13.66 5.01
C GLY A 7 5.25 12.18 5.14
N SER A 8 4.55 11.54 6.06
CA SER A 8 4.70 10.11 6.34
C SER A 8 3.35 9.41 6.22
N VAL A 9 3.36 8.13 5.80
CA VAL A 9 2.17 7.28 5.79
C VAL A 9 1.61 7.05 7.20
N GLU A 10 2.41 7.29 8.24
CA GLU A 10 1.96 7.19 9.62
C GLU A 10 0.92 8.27 9.98
N LYS A 11 1.09 9.46 9.40
CA LYS A 11 0.15 10.57 9.55
C LYS A 11 0.30 11.52 8.36
N MET A 12 -0.63 11.47 7.45
CA MET A 12 -0.58 12.30 6.25
C MET A 12 -1.25 13.66 6.49
N PRO A 13 -0.64 14.77 5.99
CA PRO A 13 -1.15 16.13 6.20
C PRO A 13 -2.32 16.46 5.26
N PHE A 14 -3.30 15.56 5.17
CA PHE A 14 -4.45 15.72 4.30
C PHE A 14 -5.74 15.44 5.08
N SER A 15 -6.81 16.08 4.65
CA SER A 15 -8.14 15.86 5.22
C SER A 15 -8.68 14.47 4.85
N ASP A 16 -9.70 14.03 5.60
CA ASP A 16 -10.43 12.82 5.28
C ASP A 16 -11.06 12.93 3.87
N ASP A 17 -11.18 11.79 3.21
CA ASP A 17 -11.89 11.68 1.92
C ASP A 17 -11.38 12.68 0.87
N ARG A 18 -10.06 12.84 0.79
CA ARG A 18 -9.42 13.85 -0.07
C ARG A 18 -9.18 13.38 -1.50
N PHE A 19 -8.77 12.13 -1.70
CA PHE A 19 -8.25 11.65 -2.98
C PHE A 19 -9.13 10.57 -3.61
N ASP A 20 -9.36 10.68 -4.92
CA ASP A 20 -10.07 9.67 -5.72
C ASP A 20 -9.18 8.45 -5.99
N LEU A 21 -7.88 8.65 -6.04
CA LEU A 21 -6.89 7.61 -6.30
C LEU A 21 -5.67 7.83 -5.43
N VAL A 22 -5.28 6.79 -4.71
CA VAL A 22 -4.03 6.75 -3.95
C VAL A 22 -3.21 5.58 -4.46
N THR A 23 -1.93 5.79 -4.69
CA THR A 23 -1.01 4.74 -5.14
C THR A 23 0.18 4.63 -4.21
N ALA A 24 0.65 3.41 -4.00
CA ALA A 24 1.90 3.11 -3.30
C ALA A 24 2.74 2.21 -4.20
N ILE A 25 3.81 2.75 -4.77
CA ILE A 25 4.67 2.07 -5.73
C ILE A 25 6.01 1.80 -5.06
N GLU A 26 6.35 0.53 -4.84
CA GLU A 26 7.61 0.08 -4.24
C GLU A 26 7.87 0.70 -2.85
N THR A 27 6.83 0.95 -2.05
CA THR A 27 6.96 1.63 -0.75
C THR A 27 6.45 0.80 0.44
N VAL A 28 5.47 -0.06 0.24
CA VAL A 28 4.75 -0.76 1.33
C VAL A 28 5.68 -1.62 2.19
N PHE A 29 6.72 -2.19 1.61
CA PHE A 29 7.68 -3.03 2.33
C PHE A 29 8.49 -2.23 3.38
N PHE A 30 8.45 -0.92 3.32
CA PHE A 30 9.15 -0.03 4.26
C PHE A 30 8.21 0.67 5.25
N TRP A 31 6.93 0.37 5.23
CA TRP A 31 5.99 0.98 6.17
C TRP A 31 6.20 0.42 7.58
N PRO A 32 6.25 1.29 8.61
CA PRO A 32 6.55 0.85 9.98
C PRO A 32 5.53 -0.14 10.55
N ASP A 33 4.26 0.04 10.21
CA ASP A 33 3.16 -0.80 10.65
C ASP A 33 2.11 -0.81 9.55
N THR A 34 2.20 -1.78 8.66
CA THR A 34 1.37 -1.83 7.45
C THR A 34 -0.13 -1.84 7.75
N ALA A 35 -0.56 -2.65 8.72
CA ALA A 35 -1.97 -2.72 9.08
C ALA A 35 -2.50 -1.38 9.58
N LYS A 36 -1.73 -0.70 10.44
CA LYS A 36 -2.09 0.60 11.00
C LYS A 36 -1.98 1.71 9.97
N ASN A 37 -0.94 1.68 9.14
CA ASN A 37 -0.70 2.71 8.14
C ASN A 37 -1.77 2.68 7.03
N LEU A 38 -2.34 1.52 6.75
CA LEU A 38 -3.47 1.41 5.83
C LEU A 38 -4.72 2.16 6.32
N ASN A 39 -4.92 2.30 7.62
CA ASN A 39 -6.00 3.12 8.16
C ASN A 39 -5.86 4.58 7.72
N GLU A 40 -4.63 5.09 7.69
CA GLU A 40 -4.35 6.45 7.24
C GLU A 40 -4.62 6.60 5.74
N VAL A 41 -4.23 5.63 4.93
CA VAL A 41 -4.55 5.59 3.50
C VAL A 41 -6.07 5.56 3.28
N TYR A 42 -6.75 4.72 4.03
CA TYR A 42 -8.22 4.62 3.96
C TYR A 42 -8.89 5.95 4.31
N ARG A 43 -8.38 6.62 5.35
CA ARG A 43 -8.91 7.92 5.79
C ARG A 43 -8.87 8.96 4.68
N VAL A 44 -7.73 9.10 3.98
CA VAL A 44 -7.55 10.13 2.96
C VAL A 44 -8.14 9.75 1.60
N THR A 45 -8.50 8.49 1.39
CA THR A 45 -9.17 8.03 0.18
C THR A 45 -10.64 8.42 0.24
N ARG A 46 -11.16 9.01 -0.84
CA ARG A 46 -12.57 9.42 -0.93
C ARG A 46 -13.46 8.18 -1.03
N GLN A 47 -14.70 8.29 -0.57
CA GLN A 47 -15.73 7.27 -0.78
C GLN A 47 -15.85 6.97 -2.29
N GLY A 48 -15.75 5.69 -2.66
CA GLY A 48 -15.71 5.25 -4.05
C GLY A 48 -14.34 5.37 -4.71
N GLY A 49 -13.39 5.99 -4.05
CA GLY A 49 -12.00 6.10 -4.53
C GLY A 49 -11.25 4.79 -4.44
N GLN A 50 -10.11 4.73 -5.11
CA GLN A 50 -9.29 3.52 -5.19
C GLN A 50 -7.92 3.70 -4.54
N PHE A 51 -7.43 2.61 -3.95
CA PHE A 51 -6.05 2.49 -3.49
C PHE A 51 -5.39 1.34 -4.25
N ILE A 52 -4.22 1.60 -4.83
CA ILE A 52 -3.49 0.63 -5.65
C ILE A 52 -2.06 0.52 -5.12
N VAL A 53 -1.66 -0.70 -4.79
CA VAL A 53 -0.28 -1.05 -4.44
C VAL A 53 0.36 -1.72 -5.64
N ILE A 54 1.54 -1.27 -6.02
CA ILE A 54 2.37 -1.90 -7.05
C ILE A 54 3.73 -2.17 -6.45
N ASN A 55 4.11 -3.44 -6.38
CA ASN A 55 5.37 -3.84 -5.76
C ASN A 55 5.99 -5.05 -6.45
N ASN A 56 7.31 -5.09 -6.46
CA ASN A 56 8.06 -6.27 -6.86
C ASN A 56 8.48 -7.02 -5.60
N TYR A 57 8.10 -8.29 -5.48
CA TYR A 57 8.50 -9.11 -4.34
C TYR A 57 10.00 -9.39 -4.33
N GLY A 58 10.62 -9.37 -5.50
CA GLY A 58 12.03 -9.74 -5.68
C GLY A 58 12.22 -11.25 -5.72
N ASP A 59 13.47 -11.68 -5.79
CA ASP A 59 13.82 -13.10 -5.79
C ASP A 59 13.49 -13.70 -4.42
N PRO A 60 12.58 -14.69 -4.32
CA PRO A 60 12.20 -15.28 -3.03
C PRO A 60 13.34 -16.08 -2.38
N SER A 61 14.37 -16.47 -3.12
CA SER A 61 15.53 -17.19 -2.57
C SER A 61 16.51 -16.27 -1.84
N ILE A 62 16.39 -14.94 -2.02
CA ILE A 62 17.23 -13.94 -1.39
C ILE A 62 16.57 -13.44 -0.12
N ASP A 63 17.32 -13.41 0.97
CA ASP A 63 16.84 -12.83 2.24
C ASP A 63 17.07 -11.32 2.23
N TRP A 64 16.16 -10.60 1.56
CA TRP A 64 16.23 -9.15 1.42
C TRP A 64 16.11 -8.43 2.75
N GLU A 65 15.37 -8.99 3.72
CA GLU A 65 15.16 -8.39 5.03
C GLU A 65 16.48 -8.27 5.80
N LYS A 66 17.43 -9.19 5.57
CA LYS A 66 18.77 -9.11 6.15
C LYS A 66 19.68 -8.11 5.45
N LYS A 67 19.42 -7.83 4.17
CA LYS A 67 20.27 -6.98 3.33
C LYS A 67 19.83 -5.53 3.33
N VAL A 68 18.54 -5.28 3.47
CA VAL A 68 17.95 -3.94 3.38
C VAL A 68 17.33 -3.57 4.72
N PRO A 69 17.83 -2.50 5.37
CA PRO A 69 17.28 -2.06 6.65
C PRO A 69 15.81 -1.67 6.56
N CYS A 70 15.05 -1.98 7.61
CA CYS A 70 13.64 -1.61 7.76
C CYS A 70 12.71 -2.20 6.69
N MET A 71 13.15 -3.22 5.96
CA MET A 71 12.34 -3.87 4.94
C MET A 71 11.62 -5.08 5.52
N THR A 72 10.32 -5.18 5.25
CA THR A 72 9.51 -6.37 5.48
C THR A 72 8.73 -6.68 4.20
N ARG A 73 8.97 -7.85 3.61
CA ARG A 73 8.25 -8.26 2.42
C ARG A 73 6.90 -8.87 2.78
N TYR A 74 5.90 -8.53 1.97
CA TYR A 74 4.57 -9.13 2.05
C TYR A 74 4.21 -9.70 0.68
N THR A 75 3.49 -10.82 0.68
CA THR A 75 2.88 -11.34 -0.54
C THR A 75 1.70 -10.46 -0.95
N ALA A 76 1.29 -10.54 -2.21
CA ALA A 76 0.10 -9.84 -2.68
C ALA A 76 -1.14 -10.24 -1.85
N GLU A 77 -1.24 -11.52 -1.48
CA GLU A 77 -2.34 -12.05 -0.68
C GLU A 77 -2.36 -11.44 0.73
N GLN A 78 -1.20 -11.26 1.34
CA GLN A 78 -1.10 -10.62 2.66
C GLN A 78 -1.54 -9.15 2.59
N ILE A 79 -1.08 -8.41 1.58
CA ILE A 79 -1.50 -7.01 1.39
C ILE A 79 -3.00 -6.92 1.10
N CYS A 80 -3.52 -7.81 0.27
CA CYS A 80 -4.95 -7.89 0.00
C CYS A 80 -5.75 -8.12 1.29
N GLY A 81 -5.27 -9.02 2.15
CA GLY A 81 -5.87 -9.28 3.46
C GLY A 81 -5.88 -8.04 4.36
N PHE A 82 -4.76 -7.33 4.43
CA PHE A 82 -4.68 -6.07 5.19
C PHE A 82 -5.66 -5.02 4.66
N MET A 83 -5.80 -4.90 3.34
CA MET A 83 -6.74 -3.96 2.73
C MET A 83 -8.19 -4.29 3.10
N LYS A 84 -8.55 -5.57 3.04
CA LYS A 84 -9.90 -6.02 3.43
C LYS A 84 -10.19 -5.74 4.90
N GLU A 85 -9.23 -6.02 5.78
CA GLU A 85 -9.37 -5.76 7.22
C GLU A 85 -9.53 -4.27 7.51
N THR A 86 -8.88 -3.41 6.73
CA THR A 86 -8.99 -1.96 6.87
C THR A 86 -10.37 -1.44 6.47
N GLY A 87 -11.05 -2.11 5.55
CA GLY A 87 -12.37 -1.74 5.08
C GLY A 87 -12.49 -1.55 3.58
N PHE A 88 -11.40 -1.70 2.81
CA PHE A 88 -11.48 -1.66 1.36
C PHE A 88 -12.30 -2.83 0.83
N VAL A 89 -13.12 -2.57 -0.17
CA VAL A 89 -13.95 -3.56 -0.86
C VAL A 89 -13.43 -3.80 -2.26
N ASP A 90 -13.91 -4.87 -2.90
CA ASP A 90 -13.49 -5.26 -4.25
C ASP A 90 -11.98 -5.42 -4.38
N ALA A 91 -11.33 -5.87 -3.32
CA ALA A 91 -9.88 -6.07 -3.31
C ALA A 91 -9.51 -7.19 -4.29
N ARG A 92 -8.56 -6.89 -5.19
CA ARG A 92 -8.17 -7.78 -6.27
C ARG A 92 -6.67 -7.74 -6.50
N ILE A 93 -6.14 -8.84 -7.02
CA ILE A 93 -4.71 -9.05 -7.23
C ILE A 93 -4.46 -9.33 -8.71
N ALA A 94 -3.41 -8.72 -9.26
CA ALA A 94 -2.84 -9.07 -10.54
C ALA A 94 -1.35 -9.33 -10.36
N LYS A 95 -0.82 -10.35 -11.01
CA LYS A 95 0.59 -10.76 -10.90
C LYS A 95 1.21 -10.97 -12.27
N LYS A 96 2.49 -10.64 -12.38
CA LYS A 96 3.34 -10.99 -13.53
C LYS A 96 4.75 -11.27 -13.02
N GLY A 97 5.15 -12.53 -12.96
CA GLY A 97 6.40 -12.93 -12.31
C GLY A 97 6.36 -12.54 -10.83
N ASN A 98 7.38 -11.83 -10.37
CA ASN A 98 7.46 -11.33 -8.99
C ASN A 98 6.82 -9.96 -8.80
N LEU A 99 6.38 -9.32 -9.88
CA LEU A 99 5.65 -8.07 -9.84
C LEU A 99 4.18 -8.34 -9.54
N PHE A 100 3.60 -7.56 -8.62
CA PHE A 100 2.18 -7.67 -8.32
C PHE A 100 1.52 -6.31 -8.13
N CYS A 101 0.22 -6.31 -8.30
CA CYS A 101 -0.64 -5.17 -8.06
C CYS A 101 -1.79 -5.63 -7.17
N VAL A 102 -2.10 -4.85 -6.14
CA VAL A 102 -3.28 -5.08 -5.30
C VAL A 102 -4.10 -3.80 -5.30
N ALA A 103 -5.35 -3.90 -5.67
CA ALA A 103 -6.25 -2.75 -5.74
C ALA A 103 -7.49 -2.97 -4.89
N GLY A 104 -7.96 -1.91 -4.25
CA GLY A 104 -9.20 -1.93 -3.49
C GLY A 104 -9.92 -0.59 -3.61
N ARG A 105 -11.21 -0.59 -3.25
CA ARG A 105 -12.06 0.58 -3.30
C ARG A 105 -12.62 0.89 -1.91
N LYS A 106 -12.69 2.17 -1.59
CA LYS A 106 -13.32 2.63 -0.33
C LYS A 106 -14.85 2.65 -0.43
#